data_44e83bc5dd7aecbc21ac37ea2ae618ec
#
_entry.id   44e83bc5dd7aecbc21ac37ea2ae618ec
#
_cell.length_a   1.000
_cell.length_b   1.000
_cell.length_c   1.000
_cell.angle_alpha   90.00
_cell.angle_beta   90.00
_cell.angle_gamma   90.00
#
_symmetry.space_group_name_H-M   'P 1'
#
loop_
_entity.id
_entity.type
_entity.pdbx_description
1 polymer ?
#
loop_
_entity_poly.entity_id
_entity_poly.type
_entity_poly.pdbx_seq_one_letter_code
_entity_poly.pdbx_strand_id
1 'polypeptide(L)'
;MQQTARAAVLTAPKTFEIREYPIPAIGDDEMLIKVEACGVCGTDGHEYNRDPFGLCPVVLGHEGTGEIVAMGRNITKDTAGNPLALGDKIVTCIIPCGTCDACLNTPARTNLCEDVGVYGLMPDDDVHLNGYFGEYLVIRKGSTFFNVSGMTLDQRILVEPAAVVVHSLERAKSTGLLKFNSVVLVQGCGPIGLLQIAALRTLGIETIIAVDGNDSRLELAKEMGAARTYNFTHYADLDGLLDAVKKDNGGRLADFVFQCTGVGKAGANAWKFVKRGGGLCEVGFFMDGGESVINHHYDLCNKEVTAVGSWVYSPQDYPTTFDFLKRAYGIGLPLTKLISHRFKLDEITEALETNVQMKGIKIAVICD
;
A
#
# COMPACT_ATOMS: atom_id res chain seq x y z
N MET A 1 -18.14 12.00 33.37
CA MET A 1 -16.74 12.21 32.91
C MET A 1 -16.81 12.10 31.38
N GLN A 2 -16.16 13.02 30.70
CA GLN A 2 -16.01 12.93 29.24
C GLN A 2 -15.20 11.67 28.93
N GLN A 3 -15.62 10.88 27.95
CA GLN A 3 -14.85 9.71 27.52
C GLN A 3 -13.56 10.17 26.84
N THR A 4 -12.45 9.49 27.14
CA THR A 4 -11.14 9.73 26.51
C THR A 4 -10.75 8.55 25.63
N ALA A 5 -9.88 8.81 24.67
CA ALA A 5 -9.28 7.84 23.77
C ALA A 5 -7.76 7.91 23.85
N ARG A 6 -7.09 6.77 23.87
CA ARG A 6 -5.63 6.71 23.80
C ARG A 6 -5.17 6.75 22.35
N ALA A 7 -4.08 7.45 22.11
CA ALA A 7 -3.41 7.48 20.80
C ALA A 7 -1.89 7.44 20.99
N ALA A 8 -1.20 6.78 20.08
CA ALA A 8 0.25 6.78 20.01
C ALA A 8 0.71 7.98 19.18
N VAL A 9 1.25 8.98 19.84
CA VAL A 9 1.73 10.22 19.22
C VAL A 9 3.23 10.13 18.98
N LEU A 10 3.64 10.22 17.73
CA LEU A 10 5.05 10.42 17.37
C LEU A 10 5.39 11.89 17.66
N THR A 11 6.08 12.15 18.78
CA THR A 11 6.39 13.50 19.24
C THR A 11 7.67 14.07 18.65
N ALA A 12 8.59 13.19 18.28
CA ALA A 12 9.83 13.46 17.57
C ALA A 12 10.32 12.16 16.93
N PRO A 13 11.28 12.19 15.98
CA PRO A 13 11.86 10.97 15.43
C PRO A 13 12.23 9.95 16.51
N LYS A 14 11.78 8.71 16.34
CA LYS A 14 11.95 7.57 17.24
C LYS A 14 11.33 7.71 18.63
N THR A 15 10.43 8.66 18.83
CA THR A 15 9.85 8.93 20.16
C THR A 15 8.33 8.91 20.08
N PHE A 16 7.72 7.82 20.56
CA PHE A 16 6.28 7.75 20.77
C PHE A 16 5.91 8.02 22.22
N GLU A 17 4.77 8.68 22.42
CA GLU A 17 4.09 8.84 23.69
C GLU A 17 2.64 8.36 23.56
N ILE A 18 2.16 7.55 24.50
CA ILE A 18 0.72 7.26 24.58
C ILE A 18 0.07 8.44 25.30
N ARG A 19 -0.83 9.13 24.60
CA ARG A 19 -1.59 10.26 25.15
C ARG A 19 -3.08 9.95 25.17
N GLU A 20 -3.79 10.56 26.09
CA GLU A 20 -5.24 10.51 26.19
C GLU A 20 -5.84 11.82 25.70
N TYR A 21 -6.81 11.72 24.79
CA TYR A 21 -7.53 12.85 24.25
C TYR A 21 -9.03 12.72 24.51
N PRO A 22 -9.75 13.82 24.76
CA PRO A 22 -11.19 13.78 24.85
C PRO A 22 -11.81 13.30 23.52
N ILE A 23 -12.77 12.38 23.58
CA ILE A 23 -13.56 12.02 22.40
C ILE A 23 -14.48 13.21 22.07
N PRO A 24 -14.38 13.82 20.88
CA PRO A 24 -15.17 14.98 20.54
C PRO A 24 -16.62 14.59 20.20
N ALA A 25 -17.54 15.57 20.30
CA ALA A 25 -18.82 15.47 19.62
C ALA A 25 -18.58 15.63 18.12
N ILE A 26 -19.18 14.75 17.33
CA ILE A 26 -19.08 14.80 15.87
C ILE A 26 -20.13 15.73 15.25
N GLY A 27 -19.77 16.34 14.13
CA GLY A 27 -20.69 17.14 13.31
C GLY A 27 -21.61 16.30 12.42
N ASP A 28 -22.51 16.98 11.73
CA ASP A 28 -23.51 16.35 10.86
C ASP A 28 -22.92 15.59 9.66
N ASP A 29 -21.72 15.98 9.21
CA ASP A 29 -21.00 15.41 8.07
C ASP A 29 -19.77 14.59 8.54
N GLU A 30 -19.70 14.25 9.82
CA GLU A 30 -18.56 13.54 10.42
C GLU A 30 -18.98 12.19 11.01
N MET A 31 -18.01 11.34 11.25
CA MET A 31 -18.21 10.02 11.83
C MET A 31 -17.10 9.70 12.81
N LEU A 32 -17.43 9.01 13.90
CA LEU A 32 -16.45 8.47 14.84
C LEU A 32 -16.37 6.96 14.65
N ILE A 33 -15.18 6.46 14.47
CA ILE A 33 -14.94 5.01 14.47
C ILE A 33 -14.10 4.61 15.68
N LYS A 34 -14.41 3.45 16.25
CA LYS A 34 -13.53 2.73 17.15
C LYS A 34 -12.56 1.93 16.29
N VAL A 35 -11.27 2.23 16.37
CA VAL A 35 -10.25 1.55 15.58
C VAL A 35 -10.06 0.13 16.11
N GLU A 36 -10.06 -0.86 15.22
CA GLU A 36 -9.79 -2.25 15.56
C GLU A 36 -8.33 -2.62 15.31
N ALA A 37 -7.79 -2.20 14.16
CA ALA A 37 -6.40 -2.46 13.81
C ALA A 37 -5.90 -1.52 12.71
N CYS A 38 -4.58 -1.40 12.62
CA CYS A 38 -3.89 -0.71 11.53
C CYS A 38 -2.65 -1.49 11.09
N GLY A 39 -2.43 -1.60 9.78
CA GLY A 39 -1.18 -2.05 9.21
C GLY A 39 -0.08 -1.00 9.38
N VAL A 40 1.17 -1.44 9.52
CA VAL A 40 2.34 -0.56 9.50
C VAL A 40 2.92 -0.55 8.10
N CYS A 41 2.98 0.63 7.51
CA CYS A 41 3.58 0.88 6.19
C CYS A 41 5.07 1.23 6.30
N GLY A 42 5.80 1.09 5.21
CA GLY A 42 7.16 1.64 5.11
C GLY A 42 7.22 3.16 5.31
N THR A 43 6.15 3.87 4.91
CA THR A 43 6.01 5.32 5.13
C THR A 43 5.99 5.67 6.61
N ASP A 44 5.24 4.92 7.44
CA ASP A 44 5.25 5.11 8.90
C ASP A 44 6.67 4.91 9.48
N GLY A 45 7.42 3.94 8.93
CA GLY A 45 8.81 3.70 9.31
C GLY A 45 9.75 4.85 8.91
N HIS A 46 9.49 5.53 7.78
CA HIS A 46 10.24 6.72 7.37
C HIS A 46 9.93 7.92 8.29
N GLU A 47 8.64 8.15 8.60
CA GLU A 47 8.22 9.20 9.55
C GLU A 47 8.80 8.93 10.93
N TYR A 48 8.70 7.69 11.42
CA TYR A 48 9.30 7.28 12.69
C TYR A 48 10.81 7.58 12.76
N ASN A 49 11.55 7.33 11.69
CA ASN A 49 13.01 7.50 11.71
C ASN A 49 13.46 8.96 11.54
N ARG A 50 12.81 9.77 10.71
CA ARG A 50 13.38 11.04 10.24
C ARG A 50 12.37 12.18 10.10
N ASP A 51 11.05 11.90 10.23
CA ASP A 51 9.96 12.86 10.01
C ASP A 51 10.13 13.66 8.69
N PRO A 52 10.26 12.97 7.54
CA PRO A 52 10.52 13.63 6.27
C PRO A 52 9.40 14.57 5.81
N PHE A 53 8.17 14.40 6.28
CA PHE A 53 7.06 15.29 5.99
C PHE A 53 6.90 16.43 7.01
N GLY A 54 7.68 16.41 8.13
CA GLY A 54 7.61 17.44 9.17
C GLY A 54 6.28 17.39 9.93
N LEU A 55 5.74 16.21 10.18
CA LEU A 55 4.42 16.02 10.80
C LEU A 55 4.45 16.01 12.33
N CYS A 56 5.61 15.80 12.96
CA CYS A 56 5.68 15.70 14.42
C CYS A 56 5.24 16.99 15.12
N PRO A 57 4.36 16.92 16.15
CA PRO A 57 3.74 15.72 16.72
C PRO A 57 2.56 15.22 15.87
N VAL A 58 2.39 13.90 15.71
CA VAL A 58 1.34 13.32 14.87
C VAL A 58 0.91 11.93 15.37
N VAL A 59 -0.35 11.57 15.18
CA VAL A 59 -0.82 10.18 15.27
C VAL A 59 -0.71 9.56 13.88
N LEU A 60 0.25 8.65 13.69
CA LEU A 60 0.45 7.95 12.42
C LEU A 60 -0.58 6.82 12.18
N GLY A 61 -0.37 6.06 11.10
CA GLY A 61 -1.17 4.89 10.72
C GLY A 61 -2.27 5.25 9.73
N HIS A 62 -2.22 4.64 8.53
CA HIS A 62 -3.12 4.91 7.41
C HIS A 62 -3.71 3.64 6.76
N GLU A 63 -3.23 2.48 7.12
CA GLU A 63 -3.74 1.17 6.64
C GLU A 63 -4.75 0.58 7.65
N GLY A 64 -5.70 1.40 8.10
CA GLY A 64 -6.54 1.04 9.25
C GLY A 64 -7.99 0.69 8.92
N THR A 65 -8.64 0.09 9.91
CA THR A 65 -10.07 -0.27 9.90
C THR A 65 -10.66 -0.10 11.30
N GLY A 66 -11.95 0.18 11.35
CA GLY A 66 -12.66 0.33 12.63
C GLY A 66 -14.17 0.23 12.48
N GLU A 67 -14.85 0.18 13.62
CA GLU A 67 -16.30 0.13 13.75
C GLU A 67 -16.91 1.52 13.90
N ILE A 68 -17.96 1.81 13.16
CA ILE A 68 -18.73 3.05 13.29
C ILE A 68 -19.45 3.05 14.63
N VAL A 69 -19.06 3.96 15.53
CA VAL A 69 -19.69 4.10 16.86
C VAL A 69 -20.55 5.36 16.99
N ALA A 70 -20.31 6.37 16.15
CA ALA A 70 -21.18 7.52 15.99
C ALA A 70 -21.15 8.03 14.56
N MET A 71 -22.28 8.54 14.07
CA MET A 71 -22.44 8.95 12.67
C MET A 71 -23.31 10.20 12.59
N GLY A 72 -22.83 11.23 11.88
CA GLY A 72 -23.56 12.44 11.62
C GLY A 72 -24.78 12.19 10.72
N ARG A 73 -25.83 13.00 10.87
CA ARG A 73 -27.12 12.79 10.21
C ARG A 73 -27.07 12.82 8.67
N ASN A 74 -26.06 13.45 8.08
CA ASN A 74 -25.91 13.54 6.64
C ASN A 74 -25.17 12.33 6.03
N ILE A 75 -24.56 11.49 6.86
CA ILE A 75 -23.83 10.29 6.41
C ILE A 75 -24.79 9.11 6.42
N THR A 76 -25.20 8.64 5.26
CA THR A 76 -26.12 7.49 5.11
C THR A 76 -25.57 6.40 4.21
N LYS A 77 -24.47 6.68 3.50
CA LYS A 77 -23.86 5.79 2.51
C LYS A 77 -22.36 5.98 2.50
N ASP A 78 -21.65 4.92 2.11
CA ASP A 78 -20.22 4.99 1.81
C ASP A 78 -19.96 5.66 0.43
N THR A 79 -18.68 5.80 0.07
CA THR A 79 -18.26 6.42 -1.19
C THR A 79 -18.72 5.64 -2.43
N ALA A 80 -18.95 4.33 -2.33
CA ALA A 80 -19.50 3.49 -3.40
C ALA A 80 -21.03 3.51 -3.45
N GLY A 81 -21.71 4.20 -2.51
CA GLY A 81 -23.17 4.29 -2.44
C GLY A 81 -23.83 3.18 -1.62
N ASN A 82 -23.07 2.32 -0.94
CA ASN A 82 -23.62 1.31 -0.05
C ASN A 82 -24.15 1.94 1.24
N PRO A 83 -25.30 1.49 1.77
CA PRO A 83 -25.84 2.02 3.02
C PRO A 83 -24.89 1.76 4.20
N LEU A 84 -24.93 2.67 5.17
CA LEU A 84 -24.15 2.58 6.41
C LEU A 84 -25.05 2.59 7.63
N ALA A 85 -24.63 1.90 8.67
CA ALA A 85 -25.24 1.87 9.98
C ALA A 85 -24.19 1.87 11.09
N LEU A 86 -24.61 2.20 12.32
CA LEU A 86 -23.77 2.00 13.50
C LEU A 86 -23.40 0.50 13.62
N GLY A 87 -22.15 0.21 13.97
CA GLY A 87 -21.60 -1.13 14.04
C GLY A 87 -20.98 -1.63 12.73
N ASP A 88 -21.20 -0.95 11.59
CA ASP A 88 -20.52 -1.30 10.34
C ASP A 88 -19.02 -1.06 10.45
N LYS A 89 -18.26 -1.88 9.74
CA LYS A 89 -16.80 -1.79 9.64
C LYS A 89 -16.42 -1.01 8.39
N ILE A 90 -15.50 -0.07 8.54
CA ILE A 90 -15.04 0.73 7.40
C ILE A 90 -13.52 0.73 7.28
N VAL A 91 -13.07 1.07 6.08
CA VAL A 91 -11.72 1.51 5.75
C VAL A 91 -11.79 2.88 5.10
N THR A 92 -10.79 3.72 5.33
CA THR A 92 -10.69 5.03 4.67
C THR A 92 -9.87 4.95 3.39
N CYS A 93 -10.05 5.93 2.54
CA CYS A 93 -9.24 6.21 1.37
C CYS A 93 -8.63 7.61 1.52
N ILE A 94 -8.05 8.14 0.47
CA ILE A 94 -7.54 9.51 0.42
C ILE A 94 -8.67 10.53 0.60
N ILE A 95 -8.28 11.74 1.04
CA ILE A 95 -9.17 12.91 1.17
C ILE A 95 -8.75 13.93 0.10
N PRO A 96 -9.45 13.98 -1.05
CA PRO A 96 -9.13 14.95 -2.09
C PRO A 96 -9.56 16.37 -1.67
N CYS A 97 -8.78 17.39 -2.01
CA CYS A 97 -9.11 18.79 -1.66
C CYS A 97 -10.39 19.33 -2.34
N GLY A 98 -10.80 18.72 -3.45
CA GLY A 98 -11.99 19.12 -4.21
C GLY A 98 -11.84 20.40 -5.05
N THR A 99 -10.70 21.08 -5.03
CA THR A 99 -10.51 22.41 -5.64
C THR A 99 -9.37 22.51 -6.65
N CYS A 100 -8.38 21.62 -6.61
CA CYS A 100 -7.27 21.63 -7.55
C CYS A 100 -7.66 21.07 -8.93
N ASP A 101 -6.77 21.22 -9.91
CA ASP A 101 -7.00 20.77 -11.29
C ASP A 101 -7.37 19.27 -11.38
N ALA A 102 -6.63 18.42 -10.66
CA ALA A 102 -6.90 16.98 -10.65
C ALA A 102 -8.31 16.66 -10.13
N CYS A 103 -8.76 17.34 -9.05
CA CYS A 103 -10.08 17.13 -8.48
C CYS A 103 -11.22 17.60 -9.38
N LEU A 104 -11.02 18.73 -10.08
CA LEU A 104 -12.06 19.35 -10.90
C LEU A 104 -12.15 18.75 -12.32
N ASN A 105 -10.99 18.48 -12.94
CA ASN A 105 -10.91 18.12 -14.35
C ASN A 105 -10.65 16.62 -14.59
N THR A 106 -10.12 15.91 -13.60
CA THR A 106 -9.87 14.46 -13.68
C THR A 106 -10.35 13.71 -12.42
N PRO A 107 -11.66 13.77 -12.09
CA PRO A 107 -12.19 13.23 -10.82
C PRO A 107 -11.98 11.71 -10.64
N ALA A 108 -11.69 10.99 -11.73
CA ALA A 108 -11.30 9.59 -11.66
C ALA A 108 -9.84 9.39 -11.18
N ARG A 109 -9.07 10.47 -11.06
CA ARG A 109 -7.65 10.45 -10.68
C ARG A 109 -7.35 11.43 -9.54
N THR A 110 -8.19 11.44 -8.52
CA THR A 110 -8.00 12.26 -7.33
C THR A 110 -6.75 11.91 -6.52
N ASN A 111 -6.14 10.76 -6.81
CA ASN A 111 -4.78 10.43 -6.33
C ASN A 111 -3.71 11.44 -6.79
N LEU A 112 -3.99 12.25 -7.80
CA LEU A 112 -3.12 13.34 -8.27
C LEU A 112 -3.48 14.70 -7.66
N CYS A 113 -4.34 14.72 -6.64
CA CYS A 113 -4.66 15.92 -5.91
C CYS A 113 -3.39 16.55 -5.32
N GLU A 114 -3.21 17.86 -5.52
CA GLU A 114 -2.02 18.59 -5.06
C GLU A 114 -1.99 18.75 -3.54
N ASP A 115 -3.15 18.70 -2.90
CA ASP A 115 -3.33 18.79 -1.46
C ASP A 115 -4.19 17.60 -0.99
N VAL A 116 -3.64 16.39 -1.19
CA VAL A 116 -4.31 15.16 -0.80
C VAL A 116 -4.10 14.86 0.67
N GLY A 117 -5.19 14.72 1.42
CA GLY A 117 -5.16 14.25 2.80
C GLY A 117 -5.14 12.72 2.86
N VAL A 118 -4.41 12.19 3.84
CA VAL A 118 -4.42 10.76 4.21
C VAL A 118 -4.38 10.69 5.73
N TYR A 119 -5.37 10.02 6.34
CA TYR A 119 -5.34 9.82 7.79
C TYR A 119 -4.04 9.18 8.24
N GLY A 120 -3.43 9.74 9.29
CA GLY A 120 -2.12 9.32 9.78
C GLY A 120 -0.91 9.87 9.01
N LEU A 121 -1.14 10.64 7.94
CA LEU A 121 -0.09 11.34 7.18
C LEU A 121 -0.45 12.81 6.94
N MET A 122 -1.30 13.38 7.78
CA MET A 122 -1.66 14.80 7.79
C MET A 122 -1.14 15.46 9.08
N PRO A 123 -0.89 16.77 9.04
CA PRO A 123 -0.61 17.51 10.27
C PRO A 123 -1.68 17.29 11.35
N ASP A 124 -1.25 17.28 12.59
CA ASP A 124 -2.17 17.18 13.73
C ASP A 124 -3.11 18.39 13.79
N ASP A 125 -4.26 18.21 14.41
CA ASP A 125 -5.25 19.27 14.63
C ASP A 125 -5.72 19.29 16.10
N ASP A 126 -6.63 20.20 16.45
CA ASP A 126 -7.14 20.36 17.81
C ASP A 126 -7.89 19.13 18.35
N VAL A 127 -8.22 18.15 17.49
CA VAL A 127 -8.93 16.93 17.87
C VAL A 127 -7.98 15.79 18.16
N HIS A 128 -6.79 15.78 17.56
CA HIS A 128 -5.72 14.79 17.75
C HIS A 128 -6.08 13.33 17.40
N LEU A 129 -7.26 13.04 16.85
CA LEU A 129 -7.73 11.71 16.49
C LEU A 129 -7.82 11.58 14.95
N ASN A 130 -6.67 11.74 14.29
CA ASN A 130 -6.54 11.83 12.83
C ASN A 130 -5.62 10.76 12.20
N GLY A 131 -5.24 9.73 12.97
CA GLY A 131 -4.47 8.58 12.52
C GLY A 131 -4.92 7.29 13.21
N TYR A 132 -4.63 6.15 12.59
CA TYR A 132 -5.10 4.85 13.05
C TYR A 132 -4.26 4.22 14.18
N PHE A 133 -3.13 4.81 14.58
CA PHE A 133 -2.44 4.36 15.78
C PHE A 133 -3.07 4.97 17.04
N GLY A 134 -4.36 4.72 17.22
CA GLY A 134 -5.18 5.17 18.32
C GLY A 134 -6.44 4.34 18.46
N GLU A 135 -7.15 4.48 19.60
CA GLU A 135 -8.38 3.73 19.88
C GLU A 135 -9.58 4.26 19.08
N TYR A 136 -9.55 5.53 18.68
CA TYR A 136 -10.61 6.18 17.91
C TYR A 136 -10.03 7.06 16.80
N LEU A 137 -10.80 7.20 15.73
CA LEU A 137 -10.51 8.11 14.62
C LEU A 137 -11.77 8.89 14.27
N VAL A 138 -11.62 10.20 14.07
CA VAL A 138 -12.70 11.07 13.56
C VAL A 138 -12.60 11.16 12.05
N ILE A 139 -13.59 10.64 11.36
CA ILE A 139 -13.73 10.76 9.90
C ILE A 139 -14.34 12.13 9.59
N ARG A 140 -13.56 12.97 8.94
CA ARG A 140 -13.91 14.38 8.63
C ARG A 140 -14.81 14.49 7.41
N LYS A 141 -15.51 15.62 7.34
CA LYS A 141 -16.23 16.02 6.12
C LYS A 141 -15.31 15.96 4.89
N GLY A 142 -15.82 15.41 3.79
CA GLY A 142 -15.06 15.28 2.54
C GLY A 142 -14.19 14.04 2.44
N SER A 143 -14.08 13.26 3.51
CA SER A 143 -13.37 11.98 3.48
C SER A 143 -14.05 10.96 2.56
N THR A 144 -13.23 10.09 1.97
CA THR A 144 -13.71 8.93 1.25
C THR A 144 -13.48 7.68 2.10
N PHE A 145 -14.49 6.81 2.16
CA PHE A 145 -14.47 5.58 2.97
C PHE A 145 -15.43 4.53 2.40
N PHE A 146 -15.23 3.27 2.80
CA PHE A 146 -15.98 2.14 2.25
C PHE A 146 -16.40 1.17 3.35
N ASN A 147 -17.64 0.64 3.23
CA ASN A 147 -18.15 -0.42 4.10
C ASN A 147 -17.47 -1.76 3.75
N VAL A 148 -16.84 -2.36 4.76
CA VAL A 148 -16.12 -3.63 4.66
C VAL A 148 -16.57 -4.64 5.71
N SER A 149 -17.81 -4.49 6.24
CA SER A 149 -18.36 -5.34 7.30
C SER A 149 -18.37 -6.84 6.95
N GLY A 150 -18.41 -7.17 5.66
CA GLY A 150 -18.32 -8.56 5.18
C GLY A 150 -16.92 -9.18 5.18
N MET A 151 -15.88 -8.43 5.56
CA MET A 151 -14.49 -8.87 5.55
C MET A 151 -14.01 -9.22 6.97
N THR A 152 -13.10 -10.20 7.08
CA THR A 152 -12.37 -10.46 8.33
C THR A 152 -11.40 -9.33 8.65
N LEU A 153 -10.94 -9.23 9.90
CA LEU A 153 -9.99 -8.20 10.31
C LEU A 153 -8.71 -8.22 9.44
N ASP A 154 -8.15 -9.41 9.22
CA ASP A 154 -6.94 -9.57 8.40
C ASP A 154 -7.15 -9.11 6.94
N GLN A 155 -8.34 -9.36 6.40
CA GLN A 155 -8.69 -8.85 5.06
C GLN A 155 -8.76 -7.32 5.03
N ARG A 156 -9.37 -6.72 6.06
CA ARG A 156 -9.53 -5.27 6.16
C ARG A 156 -8.20 -4.52 6.27
N ILE A 157 -7.24 -5.06 7.05
CA ILE A 157 -5.88 -4.51 7.17
C ILE A 157 -5.16 -4.50 5.80
N LEU A 158 -5.47 -5.44 4.92
CA LEU A 158 -4.85 -5.54 3.61
C LEU A 158 -5.52 -4.71 2.52
N VAL A 159 -6.64 -4.03 2.80
CA VAL A 159 -7.38 -3.26 1.77
C VAL A 159 -6.53 -2.11 1.24
N GLU A 160 -5.94 -1.30 2.11
CA GLU A 160 -5.17 -0.14 1.68
C GLU A 160 -3.96 -0.54 0.80
N PRO A 161 -3.04 -1.42 1.24
CA PRO A 161 -1.92 -1.83 0.39
C PRO A 161 -2.37 -2.61 -0.87
N ALA A 162 -3.51 -3.28 -0.84
CA ALA A 162 -4.09 -3.89 -2.03
C ALA A 162 -4.61 -2.84 -3.03
N ALA A 163 -5.11 -1.69 -2.54
CA ALA A 163 -5.53 -0.59 -3.42
C ALA A 163 -4.33 0.02 -4.18
N VAL A 164 -3.17 0.15 -3.54
CA VAL A 164 -1.91 0.54 -4.21
C VAL A 164 -1.59 -0.41 -5.35
N VAL A 165 -1.71 -1.71 -5.10
CA VAL A 165 -1.43 -2.76 -6.10
C VAL A 165 -2.44 -2.73 -7.25
N VAL A 166 -3.73 -2.58 -6.95
CA VAL A 166 -4.77 -2.49 -7.99
C VAL A 166 -4.56 -1.25 -8.84
N HIS A 167 -4.25 -0.09 -8.24
CA HIS A 167 -3.94 1.12 -8.99
C HIS A 167 -2.77 0.91 -9.95
N SER A 168 -1.66 0.34 -9.48
CA SER A 168 -0.50 0.04 -10.32
C SER A 168 -0.82 -0.93 -11.45
N LEU A 169 -1.68 -1.91 -11.17
CA LEU A 169 -2.13 -2.89 -12.17
C LEU A 169 -3.00 -2.23 -13.25
N GLU A 170 -3.91 -1.33 -12.89
CA GLU A 170 -4.70 -0.55 -13.86
C GLU A 170 -3.80 0.39 -14.69
N ARG A 171 -2.77 1.00 -14.08
CA ARG A 171 -1.74 1.75 -14.81
C ARG A 171 -1.00 0.88 -15.83
N ALA A 172 -0.59 -0.33 -15.43
CA ALA A 172 0.07 -1.28 -16.33
C ALA A 172 -0.86 -1.74 -17.46
N LYS A 173 -2.11 -2.08 -17.16
CA LYS A 173 -3.12 -2.48 -18.14
C LYS A 173 -3.40 -1.39 -19.17
N SER A 174 -3.41 -0.12 -18.77
CA SER A 174 -3.63 1.02 -19.66
C SER A 174 -2.58 1.15 -20.77
N THR A 175 -1.40 0.55 -20.60
CA THR A 175 -0.36 0.50 -21.65
C THR A 175 -0.68 -0.45 -22.82
N GLY A 176 -1.62 -1.36 -22.62
CA GLY A 176 -1.92 -2.44 -23.57
C GLY A 176 -0.85 -3.53 -23.70
N LEU A 177 0.25 -3.45 -22.91
CA LEU A 177 1.37 -4.41 -22.96
C LEU A 177 1.17 -5.59 -22.01
N LEU A 178 0.41 -5.41 -20.93
CA LEU A 178 0.11 -6.48 -19.98
C LEU A 178 -1.03 -7.34 -20.50
N LYS A 179 -0.73 -8.60 -20.86
CA LYS A 179 -1.68 -9.58 -21.41
C LYS A 179 -1.66 -10.85 -20.55
N PHE A 180 -2.70 -11.67 -20.65
CA PHE A 180 -2.84 -12.90 -19.85
C PHE A 180 -1.65 -13.86 -20.00
N ASN A 181 -1.01 -13.91 -21.17
CA ASN A 181 0.14 -14.77 -21.48
C ASN A 181 1.50 -14.04 -21.34
N SER A 182 1.52 -12.86 -20.72
CA SER A 182 2.76 -12.12 -20.49
C SER A 182 3.64 -12.84 -19.46
N VAL A 183 4.94 -12.75 -19.65
CA VAL A 183 5.94 -13.02 -18.63
C VAL A 183 6.10 -11.74 -17.81
N VAL A 184 5.71 -11.77 -16.55
CA VAL A 184 5.76 -10.60 -15.68
C VAL A 184 6.79 -10.80 -14.58
N LEU A 185 7.64 -9.80 -14.37
CA LEU A 185 8.61 -9.82 -13.28
C LEU A 185 8.19 -8.79 -12.21
N VAL A 186 8.19 -9.23 -10.96
CA VAL A 186 8.00 -8.39 -9.78
C VAL A 186 9.32 -8.31 -9.03
N GLN A 187 9.88 -7.12 -8.93
CA GLN A 187 11.09 -6.83 -8.20
C GLN A 187 10.77 -6.26 -6.82
N GLY A 188 11.22 -6.96 -5.77
CA GLY A 188 10.86 -6.71 -4.39
C GLY A 188 9.65 -7.53 -3.94
N CYS A 189 9.85 -8.38 -2.93
CA CYS A 189 8.84 -9.24 -2.32
C CYS A 189 8.47 -8.77 -0.90
N GLY A 190 8.38 -7.44 -0.71
CA GLY A 190 7.70 -6.84 0.43
C GLY A 190 6.17 -6.98 0.32
N PRO A 191 5.39 -6.36 1.22
CA PRO A 191 3.92 -6.45 1.19
C PRO A 191 3.33 -6.11 -0.18
N ILE A 192 3.78 -5.01 -0.80
CA ILE A 192 3.30 -4.56 -2.11
C ILE A 192 3.66 -5.57 -3.21
N GLY A 193 4.91 -6.04 -3.27
CA GLY A 193 5.32 -7.01 -4.29
C GLY A 193 4.62 -8.36 -4.16
N LEU A 194 4.40 -8.85 -2.94
CA LEU A 194 3.66 -10.10 -2.70
C LEU A 194 2.18 -9.96 -3.08
N LEU A 195 1.54 -8.83 -2.75
CA LEU A 195 0.18 -8.53 -3.21
C LEU A 195 0.13 -8.36 -4.74
N GLN A 196 1.18 -7.77 -5.36
CA GLN A 196 1.27 -7.63 -6.82
C GLN A 196 1.32 -9.01 -7.49
N ILE A 197 2.09 -9.96 -6.96
CA ILE A 197 2.14 -11.35 -7.44
C ILE A 197 0.76 -11.99 -7.33
N ALA A 198 0.10 -11.85 -6.19
CA ALA A 198 -1.25 -12.37 -5.97
C ALA A 198 -2.28 -11.76 -6.95
N ALA A 199 -2.21 -10.45 -7.21
CA ALA A 199 -3.08 -9.75 -8.15
C ALA A 199 -2.86 -10.24 -9.59
N LEU A 200 -1.62 -10.38 -10.01
CA LEU A 200 -1.26 -10.95 -11.31
C LEU A 200 -1.78 -12.39 -11.47
N ARG A 201 -1.65 -13.19 -10.42
CA ARG A 201 -2.16 -14.57 -10.41
C ARG A 201 -3.69 -14.61 -10.53
N THR A 202 -4.40 -13.72 -9.84
CA THR A 202 -5.87 -13.61 -9.95
C THR A 202 -6.35 -13.13 -11.31
N LEU A 203 -5.53 -12.40 -12.07
CA LEU A 203 -5.79 -12.06 -13.48
C LEU A 203 -5.56 -13.24 -14.45
N GLY A 204 -5.03 -14.36 -13.96
CA GLY A 204 -4.73 -15.52 -14.80
C GLY A 204 -3.35 -15.48 -15.46
N ILE A 205 -2.45 -14.59 -15.04
CA ILE A 205 -1.05 -14.59 -15.50
C ILE A 205 -0.33 -15.76 -14.83
N GLU A 206 0.23 -16.66 -15.64
CA GLU A 206 0.87 -17.89 -15.15
C GLU A 206 2.37 -17.71 -14.94
N THR A 207 3.05 -16.97 -15.83
CA THR A 207 4.50 -16.81 -15.75
C THR A 207 4.86 -15.53 -14.99
N ILE A 208 4.84 -15.63 -13.66
CA ILE A 208 5.25 -14.56 -12.76
C ILE A 208 6.63 -14.91 -12.19
N ILE A 209 7.57 -13.99 -12.35
CA ILE A 209 8.94 -14.08 -11.83
C ILE A 209 9.06 -13.12 -10.66
N ALA A 210 9.57 -13.60 -9.51
CA ALA A 210 9.83 -12.77 -8.35
C ALA A 210 11.35 -12.64 -8.10
N VAL A 211 11.81 -11.42 -7.82
CA VAL A 211 13.22 -11.12 -7.50
C VAL A 211 13.28 -10.39 -6.16
N ASP A 212 14.03 -10.95 -5.21
CA ASP A 212 14.26 -10.34 -3.88
C ASP A 212 15.61 -10.80 -3.34
N GLY A 213 16.09 -10.23 -2.23
CA GLY A 213 17.30 -10.65 -1.52
C GLY A 213 17.03 -11.55 -0.31
N ASN A 214 15.76 -11.87 -0.03
CA ASN A 214 15.33 -12.64 1.13
C ASN A 214 14.62 -13.94 0.72
N ASP A 215 15.22 -15.08 1.06
CA ASP A 215 14.68 -16.38 0.67
C ASP A 215 13.30 -16.68 1.26
N SER A 216 13.02 -16.27 2.50
CA SER A 216 11.72 -16.51 3.12
C SER A 216 10.59 -15.72 2.41
N ARG A 217 10.88 -14.51 1.92
CA ARG A 217 9.94 -13.73 1.10
C ARG A 217 9.74 -14.36 -0.28
N LEU A 218 10.80 -14.93 -0.86
CA LEU A 218 10.72 -15.64 -2.13
C LEU A 218 9.93 -16.95 -2.01
N GLU A 219 10.02 -17.67 -0.89
CA GLU A 219 9.14 -18.83 -0.65
C GLU A 219 7.67 -18.40 -0.55
N LEU A 220 7.37 -17.33 0.16
CA LEU A 220 6.01 -16.81 0.19
C LEU A 220 5.54 -16.30 -1.19
N ALA A 221 6.44 -15.74 -2.00
CA ALA A 221 6.14 -15.35 -3.38
C ALA A 221 5.69 -16.54 -4.24
N LYS A 222 6.29 -17.72 -4.05
CA LYS A 222 5.83 -18.97 -4.70
C LYS A 222 4.42 -19.34 -4.27
N GLU A 223 4.14 -19.27 -2.96
CA GLU A 223 2.80 -19.54 -2.44
C GLU A 223 1.76 -18.54 -2.97
N MET A 224 2.15 -17.27 -3.21
CA MET A 224 1.31 -16.24 -3.83
C MET A 224 1.13 -16.44 -5.33
N GLY A 225 1.85 -17.36 -5.95
CA GLY A 225 1.69 -17.73 -7.35
C GLY A 225 2.86 -17.38 -8.27
N ALA A 226 4.02 -16.98 -7.74
CA ALA A 226 5.22 -16.83 -8.57
C ALA A 226 5.68 -18.19 -9.11
N ALA A 227 5.80 -18.27 -10.44
CA ALA A 227 6.26 -19.48 -11.12
C ALA A 227 7.78 -19.70 -10.96
N ARG A 228 8.53 -18.61 -10.77
CA ARG A 228 9.99 -18.62 -10.58
C ARG A 228 10.39 -17.54 -9.59
N THR A 229 11.44 -17.84 -8.83
CA THR A 229 12.00 -16.90 -7.83
C THR A 229 13.50 -16.83 -7.96
N TYR A 230 14.07 -15.65 -7.81
CA TYR A 230 15.52 -15.43 -7.86
C TYR A 230 15.94 -14.58 -6.67
N ASN A 231 16.83 -15.14 -5.85
CA ASN A 231 17.51 -14.35 -4.84
C ASN A 231 18.73 -13.68 -5.49
N PHE A 232 18.68 -12.36 -5.64
CA PHE A 232 19.75 -11.64 -6.33
C PHE A 232 21.11 -11.73 -5.60
N THR A 233 21.13 -12.03 -4.30
CA THR A 233 22.36 -12.19 -3.52
C THR A 233 23.12 -13.48 -3.85
N HIS A 234 22.48 -14.42 -4.55
CA HIS A 234 23.12 -15.66 -5.00
C HIS A 234 23.89 -15.51 -6.31
N TYR A 235 23.89 -14.32 -6.91
CA TYR A 235 24.59 -14.02 -8.15
C TYR A 235 25.75 -13.05 -7.91
N ALA A 236 26.83 -13.21 -8.65
CA ALA A 236 28.00 -12.34 -8.51
C ALA A 236 27.67 -10.87 -8.86
N ASP A 237 26.80 -10.68 -9.82
CA ASP A 237 26.37 -9.38 -10.31
C ASP A 237 24.98 -9.45 -10.98
N LEU A 238 24.53 -8.31 -11.48
CA LEU A 238 23.25 -8.21 -12.19
C LEU A 238 23.25 -9.00 -13.51
N ASP A 239 24.36 -9.06 -14.23
CA ASP A 239 24.44 -9.76 -15.52
C ASP A 239 24.24 -11.26 -15.34
N GLY A 240 24.84 -11.85 -14.32
CA GLY A 240 24.62 -13.25 -13.96
C GLY A 240 23.16 -13.54 -13.60
N LEU A 241 22.49 -12.63 -12.89
CA LEU A 241 21.04 -12.75 -12.62
C LEU A 241 20.20 -12.63 -13.91
N LEU A 242 20.51 -11.66 -14.78
CA LEU A 242 19.82 -11.47 -16.03
C LEU A 242 19.96 -12.70 -16.95
N ASP A 243 21.13 -13.31 -16.99
CA ASP A 243 21.39 -14.50 -17.78
C ASP A 243 20.64 -15.73 -17.25
N ALA A 244 20.53 -15.86 -15.91
CA ALA A 244 19.68 -16.88 -15.29
C ALA A 244 18.20 -16.69 -15.66
N VAL A 245 17.67 -15.48 -15.55
CA VAL A 245 16.29 -15.15 -15.93
C VAL A 245 16.05 -15.45 -17.40
N LYS A 246 16.95 -15.06 -18.31
CA LYS A 246 16.84 -15.36 -19.74
C LYS A 246 16.86 -16.86 -20.02
N LYS A 247 17.84 -17.58 -19.44
CA LYS A 247 17.99 -19.03 -19.61
C LYS A 247 16.71 -19.78 -19.27
N ASP A 248 16.11 -19.45 -18.14
CA ASP A 248 14.91 -20.10 -17.64
C ASP A 248 13.62 -19.62 -18.34
N ASN A 249 13.70 -18.54 -19.13
CA ASN A 249 12.58 -17.95 -19.87
C ASN A 249 12.78 -18.01 -21.41
N GLY A 250 13.40 -19.06 -21.91
CA GLY A 250 13.56 -19.28 -23.35
C GLY A 250 14.36 -18.19 -24.08
N GLY A 251 15.39 -17.65 -23.43
CA GLY A 251 16.28 -16.62 -23.96
C GLY A 251 15.72 -15.19 -23.88
N ARG A 252 14.59 -14.97 -23.19
CA ARG A 252 13.89 -13.67 -23.14
C ARG A 252 13.84 -13.10 -21.74
N LEU A 253 13.82 -11.75 -21.66
CA LEU A 253 13.49 -10.99 -20.46
C LEU A 253 11.96 -10.83 -20.31
N ALA A 254 11.50 -10.13 -19.28
CA ALA A 254 10.09 -9.96 -18.98
C ALA A 254 9.36 -9.07 -20.00
N ASP A 255 8.12 -9.42 -20.30
CA ASP A 255 7.21 -8.59 -21.08
C ASP A 255 6.82 -7.33 -20.32
N PHE A 256 6.65 -7.47 -19.01
CA PHE A 256 6.32 -6.37 -18.10
C PHE A 256 7.03 -6.53 -16.76
N VAL A 257 7.49 -5.43 -16.18
CA VAL A 257 8.17 -5.40 -14.88
C VAL A 257 7.40 -4.48 -13.93
N PHE A 258 7.13 -4.96 -12.71
CA PHE A 258 6.69 -4.12 -11.58
C PHE A 258 7.87 -3.93 -10.63
N GLN A 259 8.28 -2.69 -10.44
CA GLN A 259 9.30 -2.32 -9.46
C GLN A 259 8.61 -1.94 -8.14
N CYS A 260 8.81 -2.73 -7.08
CA CYS A 260 8.11 -2.61 -5.79
C CYS A 260 9.06 -2.34 -4.62
N THR A 261 10.24 -1.76 -4.87
CA THR A 261 11.21 -1.42 -3.81
C THR A 261 11.48 0.08 -3.78
N GLY A 262 11.78 0.64 -2.60
CA GLY A 262 12.21 2.03 -2.45
C GLY A 262 13.74 2.23 -2.58
N VAL A 263 14.45 1.35 -3.30
CA VAL A 263 15.92 1.39 -3.40
C VAL A 263 16.34 1.86 -4.80
N GLY A 264 16.97 3.03 -4.91
CA GLY A 264 17.35 3.64 -6.19
C GLY A 264 18.09 2.70 -7.14
N LYS A 265 19.08 1.93 -6.65
CA LYS A 265 19.79 0.94 -7.46
C LYS A 265 18.86 -0.15 -8.01
N ALA A 266 17.87 -0.59 -7.23
CA ALA A 266 16.89 -1.57 -7.69
C ALA A 266 15.98 -0.95 -8.77
N GLY A 267 15.57 0.30 -8.61
CA GLY A 267 14.83 1.04 -9.64
C GLY A 267 15.58 1.09 -10.97
N ALA A 268 16.88 1.44 -10.96
CA ALA A 268 17.71 1.40 -12.18
C ALA A 268 17.83 -0.03 -12.76
N ASN A 269 17.95 -1.04 -11.92
CA ASN A 269 18.04 -2.44 -12.35
C ASN A 269 16.74 -2.95 -12.99
N ALA A 270 15.58 -2.44 -12.57
CA ALA A 270 14.28 -2.85 -13.12
C ALA A 270 14.22 -2.69 -14.65
N TRP A 271 14.82 -1.64 -15.19
CA TRP A 271 14.90 -1.39 -16.64
C TRP A 271 15.64 -2.48 -17.40
N LYS A 272 16.63 -3.12 -16.74
CA LYS A 272 17.43 -4.21 -17.35
C LYS A 272 16.61 -5.48 -17.57
N PHE A 273 15.63 -5.74 -16.70
CA PHE A 273 14.75 -6.92 -16.82
C PHE A 273 13.69 -6.80 -17.90
N VAL A 274 13.42 -5.60 -18.42
CA VAL A 274 12.44 -5.37 -19.48
C VAL A 274 12.99 -5.84 -20.82
N LYS A 275 12.22 -6.65 -21.57
CA LYS A 275 12.56 -7.00 -22.95
C LYS A 275 12.41 -5.81 -23.90
N ARG A 276 12.83 -5.93 -25.16
CA ARG A 276 12.52 -4.95 -26.21
C ARG A 276 11.01 -4.92 -26.48
N GLY A 277 10.43 -3.70 -26.55
CA GLY A 277 8.99 -3.47 -26.69
C GLY A 277 8.19 -3.82 -25.44
N GLY A 278 8.84 -3.96 -24.28
CA GLY A 278 8.19 -4.29 -23.03
C GLY A 278 7.79 -3.07 -22.20
N GLY A 279 7.21 -3.33 -21.05
CA GLY A 279 6.71 -2.30 -20.12
C GLY A 279 7.32 -2.36 -18.72
N LEU A 280 7.33 -1.21 -18.05
CA LEU A 280 7.74 -1.04 -16.66
C LEU A 280 6.67 -0.22 -15.93
N CYS A 281 6.24 -0.69 -14.76
CA CYS A 281 5.48 0.08 -13.80
C CYS A 281 6.34 0.35 -12.57
N GLU A 282 6.57 1.62 -12.27
CA GLU A 282 7.26 2.06 -11.08
C GLU A 282 6.26 2.28 -9.94
N VAL A 283 6.38 1.51 -8.86
CA VAL A 283 5.46 1.51 -7.71
C VAL A 283 6.20 1.83 -6.40
N GLY A 284 7.50 1.55 -6.36
CA GLY A 284 8.28 1.45 -5.11
C GLY A 284 8.67 2.77 -4.47
N PHE A 285 8.59 3.90 -5.19
CA PHE A 285 9.10 5.19 -4.72
C PHE A 285 7.98 6.15 -4.28
N PHE A 286 7.27 5.79 -3.22
CA PHE A 286 6.41 6.76 -2.52
C PHE A 286 7.26 7.81 -1.79
N MET A 287 8.39 7.38 -1.21
CA MET A 287 9.38 8.28 -0.61
C MET A 287 10.56 8.47 -1.56
N ASP A 288 11.20 9.63 -1.47
CA ASP A 288 12.45 9.89 -2.19
C ASP A 288 13.54 8.91 -1.74
N GLY A 289 13.87 7.98 -2.61
CA GLY A 289 14.92 6.95 -2.42
C GLY A 289 16.29 7.38 -2.98
N GLY A 290 16.43 8.64 -3.36
CA GLY A 290 17.62 9.21 -4.00
C GLY A 290 17.68 8.95 -5.51
N GLU A 291 18.69 9.52 -6.14
CA GLU A 291 18.91 9.40 -7.59
C GLU A 291 19.36 7.99 -7.99
N SER A 292 18.97 7.58 -9.20
CA SER A 292 19.46 6.37 -9.85
C SER A 292 19.76 6.63 -11.32
N VAL A 293 20.79 5.95 -11.85
CA VAL A 293 21.27 6.17 -13.22
C VAL A 293 20.73 5.09 -14.15
N ILE A 294 20.06 5.50 -15.22
CA ILE A 294 19.70 4.65 -16.36
C ILE A 294 20.44 5.12 -17.61
N ASN A 295 20.76 4.20 -18.52
CA ASN A 295 21.28 4.53 -19.82
C ASN A 295 20.14 4.69 -20.82
N HIS A 296 19.80 5.92 -21.19
CA HIS A 296 18.66 6.21 -22.07
C HIS A 296 18.74 5.45 -23.41
N HIS A 297 19.95 5.24 -23.95
CA HIS A 297 20.11 4.48 -25.19
C HIS A 297 19.76 3.00 -25.00
N TYR A 298 20.41 2.33 -24.03
CA TYR A 298 20.25 0.88 -23.85
C TYR A 298 19.00 0.48 -23.06
N ASP A 299 18.56 1.31 -22.12
CA ASP A 299 17.50 0.94 -21.18
C ASP A 299 16.12 1.40 -21.67
N LEU A 300 16.05 2.49 -22.44
CA LEU A 300 14.80 3.09 -22.89
C LEU A 300 14.66 3.03 -24.42
N CYS A 301 15.47 3.83 -25.17
CA CYS A 301 15.23 4.06 -26.59
C CYS A 301 15.49 2.81 -27.45
N ASN A 302 16.62 2.12 -27.25
CA ASN A 302 16.94 0.90 -28.02
C ASN A 302 15.94 -0.23 -27.78
N LYS A 303 15.36 -0.28 -26.58
CA LYS A 303 14.34 -1.29 -26.23
C LYS A 303 12.91 -0.83 -26.54
N GLU A 304 12.67 0.45 -26.84
CA GLU A 304 11.32 1.02 -26.95
C GLU A 304 10.46 0.70 -25.71
N VAL A 305 11.00 0.95 -24.50
CA VAL A 305 10.31 0.65 -23.24
C VAL A 305 9.17 1.65 -23.02
N THR A 306 7.99 1.15 -22.67
CA THR A 306 6.90 1.97 -22.14
C THR A 306 6.97 1.94 -20.62
N ALA A 307 7.29 3.08 -19.99
CA ALA A 307 7.31 3.19 -18.53
C ALA A 307 6.13 4.01 -18.02
N VAL A 308 5.52 3.57 -16.93
CA VAL A 308 4.45 4.28 -16.22
C VAL A 308 4.76 4.34 -14.72
N GLY A 309 4.49 5.50 -14.11
CA GLY A 309 4.48 5.65 -12.66
C GLY A 309 3.11 5.28 -12.08
N SER A 310 3.12 4.77 -10.87
CA SER A 310 1.93 4.55 -10.05
C SER A 310 2.06 5.36 -8.77
N TRP A 311 1.05 6.17 -8.46
CA TRP A 311 1.06 7.04 -7.29
C TRP A 311 -0.18 6.82 -6.46
N VAL A 312 0.00 6.30 -5.23
CA VAL A 312 -1.08 6.05 -4.28
C VAL A 312 -2.23 5.23 -4.92
N TYR A 313 -3.46 5.63 -4.76
CA TYR A 313 -4.69 5.05 -5.31
C TYR A 313 -5.81 6.10 -5.31
N SER A 314 -6.85 5.85 -6.11
CA SER A 314 -8.08 6.66 -6.14
C SER A 314 -9.24 5.91 -5.49
N PRO A 315 -10.31 6.60 -5.03
CA PRO A 315 -11.53 5.94 -4.55
C PRO A 315 -12.12 4.94 -5.55
N GLN A 316 -11.94 5.17 -6.85
CA GLN A 316 -12.40 4.29 -7.92
C GLN A 316 -11.69 2.93 -7.96
N ASP A 317 -10.50 2.82 -7.36
CA ASP A 317 -9.76 1.55 -7.31
C ASP A 317 -10.33 0.60 -6.24
N TYR A 318 -11.05 1.09 -5.24
CA TYR A 318 -11.51 0.29 -4.09
C TYR A 318 -12.50 -0.82 -4.45
N PRO A 319 -13.55 -0.61 -5.28
CA PRO A 319 -14.41 -1.71 -5.70
C PRO A 319 -13.63 -2.85 -6.38
N THR A 320 -12.68 -2.51 -7.26
CA THR A 320 -11.80 -3.49 -7.89
C THR A 320 -10.87 -4.16 -6.87
N THR A 321 -10.43 -3.43 -5.86
CA THR A 321 -9.62 -3.97 -4.75
C THR A 321 -10.38 -5.01 -3.94
N PHE A 322 -11.65 -4.75 -3.64
CA PHE A 322 -12.51 -5.73 -2.94
C PHE A 322 -12.72 -6.99 -3.79
N ASP A 323 -12.94 -6.84 -5.10
CA ASP A 323 -13.06 -7.96 -6.02
C ASP A 323 -11.74 -8.75 -6.11
N PHE A 324 -10.61 -8.07 -6.17
CA PHE A 324 -9.29 -8.71 -6.14
C PHE A 324 -9.11 -9.55 -4.88
N LEU A 325 -9.30 -8.96 -3.68
CA LEU A 325 -9.14 -9.68 -2.42
C LEU A 325 -10.07 -10.87 -2.34
N LYS A 326 -11.36 -10.69 -2.67
CA LYS A 326 -12.35 -11.77 -2.70
C LYS A 326 -11.93 -12.92 -3.62
N ARG A 327 -11.45 -12.61 -4.83
CA ARG A 327 -10.98 -13.64 -5.79
C ARG A 327 -9.72 -14.32 -5.31
N ALA A 328 -8.74 -13.59 -4.77
CA ALA A 328 -7.49 -14.13 -4.27
C ALA A 328 -7.75 -15.16 -3.15
N TYR A 329 -8.60 -14.82 -2.17
CA TYR A 329 -9.03 -15.76 -1.14
C TYR A 329 -9.84 -16.93 -1.74
N GLY A 330 -10.70 -16.65 -2.72
CA GLY A 330 -11.54 -17.66 -3.38
C GLY A 330 -10.74 -18.74 -4.12
N ILE A 331 -9.57 -18.41 -4.64
CA ILE A 331 -8.65 -19.38 -5.29
C ILE A 331 -7.59 -19.92 -4.32
N GLY A 332 -7.69 -19.61 -3.02
CA GLY A 332 -6.85 -20.17 -1.97
C GLY A 332 -5.47 -19.53 -1.82
N LEU A 333 -5.25 -18.30 -2.31
CA LEU A 333 -3.99 -17.59 -2.06
C LEU A 333 -3.87 -17.21 -0.57
N PRO A 334 -2.69 -17.44 0.05
CA PRO A 334 -2.53 -17.32 1.49
C PRO A 334 -2.25 -15.88 1.94
N LEU A 335 -3.11 -14.91 1.55
CA LEU A 335 -2.88 -13.49 1.83
C LEU A 335 -2.74 -13.18 3.33
N THR A 336 -3.39 -13.96 4.21
CA THR A 336 -3.26 -13.78 5.66
C THR A 336 -1.85 -14.02 6.19
N LYS A 337 -1.01 -14.79 5.47
CA LYS A 337 0.40 -14.98 5.80
C LYS A 337 1.23 -13.69 5.65
N LEU A 338 0.70 -12.68 4.96
CA LEU A 338 1.35 -11.37 4.88
C LEU A 338 1.43 -10.70 6.24
N ILE A 339 0.41 -10.88 7.11
CA ILE A 339 0.39 -10.31 8.46
C ILE A 339 1.27 -11.17 9.37
N SER A 340 2.57 -10.84 9.38
CA SER A 340 3.59 -11.64 10.06
C SER A 340 3.69 -11.39 11.56
N HIS A 341 3.33 -10.19 12.02
CA HIS A 341 3.42 -9.76 13.42
C HIS A 341 2.19 -8.96 13.82
N ARG A 342 1.82 -9.08 15.10
CA ARG A 342 0.76 -8.28 15.71
C ARG A 342 1.28 -7.72 17.02
N PHE A 343 1.08 -6.43 17.21
CA PHE A 343 1.45 -5.68 18.41
C PHE A 343 0.23 -4.96 18.95
N LYS A 344 0.22 -4.66 20.24
CA LYS A 344 -0.78 -3.78 20.86
C LYS A 344 -0.37 -2.31 20.65
N LEU A 345 -1.31 -1.40 20.87
CA LEU A 345 -1.03 0.04 20.76
C LEU A 345 0.14 0.49 21.68
N ASP A 346 0.23 -0.07 22.89
CA ASP A 346 1.32 0.23 23.84
C ASP A 346 2.70 -0.28 23.36
N GLU A 347 2.72 -1.19 22.38
CA GLU A 347 3.93 -1.79 21.79
C GLU A 347 4.30 -1.11 20.45
N ILE A 348 3.76 0.10 20.17
CA ILE A 348 3.91 0.80 18.88
C ILE A 348 5.39 0.99 18.49
N THR A 349 6.25 1.30 19.43
CA THR A 349 7.69 1.49 19.17
C THR A 349 8.31 0.19 18.64
N GLU A 350 8.02 -0.96 19.26
CA GLU A 350 8.50 -2.26 18.82
C GLU A 350 7.93 -2.64 17.43
N ALA A 351 6.67 -2.31 17.17
CA ALA A 351 6.05 -2.50 15.87
C ALA A 351 6.80 -1.73 14.75
N LEU A 352 7.10 -0.43 14.97
CA LEU A 352 7.84 0.39 14.02
C LEU A 352 9.30 -0.08 13.87
N GLU A 353 9.97 -0.44 14.94
CA GLU A 353 11.34 -0.99 14.86
C GLU A 353 11.39 -2.31 14.11
N THR A 354 10.40 -3.19 14.30
CA THR A 354 10.28 -4.45 13.54
C THR A 354 10.09 -4.17 12.05
N ASN A 355 9.30 -3.14 11.69
CA ASN A 355 9.12 -2.69 10.30
C ASN A 355 10.43 -2.14 9.71
N VAL A 356 11.04 -1.18 10.37
CA VAL A 356 12.28 -0.50 9.92
C VAL A 356 13.43 -1.49 9.74
N GLN A 357 13.54 -2.47 10.63
CA GLN A 357 14.53 -3.54 10.57
C GLN A 357 14.20 -4.64 9.56
N MET A 358 13.08 -4.50 8.85
CA MET A 358 12.59 -5.46 7.84
C MET A 358 12.46 -6.91 8.36
N LYS A 359 12.20 -7.07 9.66
CA LYS A 359 12.02 -8.37 10.33
C LYS A 359 10.67 -9.02 10.04
N GLY A 360 9.69 -8.22 9.62
CA GLY A 360 8.36 -8.67 9.23
C GLY A 360 8.07 -8.48 7.73
N ILE A 361 6.87 -8.88 7.34
CA ILE A 361 6.28 -8.58 6.02
C ILE A 361 5.28 -7.44 6.21
N LYS A 362 4.04 -7.73 6.64
CA LYS A 362 3.09 -6.73 7.13
C LYS A 362 2.97 -6.88 8.64
N ILE A 363 3.13 -5.79 9.33
CA ILE A 363 2.95 -5.68 10.77
C ILE A 363 1.59 -5.06 11.01
N ALA A 364 0.85 -5.53 11.99
CA ALA A 364 -0.42 -4.97 12.41
C ALA A 364 -0.33 -4.48 13.86
N VAL A 365 -0.86 -3.29 14.12
CA VAL A 365 -1.13 -2.76 15.46
C VAL A 365 -2.60 -2.99 15.76
N ILE A 366 -2.90 -3.68 16.85
CA ILE A 366 -4.25 -3.96 17.33
C ILE A 366 -4.59 -2.93 18.40
N CYS A 367 -5.69 -2.22 18.22
CA CYS A 367 -6.04 -1.04 19.04
C CYS A 367 -7.14 -1.33 20.06
N ASP A 368 -7.60 -2.60 20.18
CA ASP A 368 -8.63 -3.04 21.15
C ASP A 368 -8.09 -3.15 22.58
#